data_342766d321c3b2cc7fc9decf7d9b536e
#
_entry.id   342766d321c3b2cc7fc9decf7d9b536e
#
_cell.length_a   1.000
_cell.length_b   1.000
_cell.length_c   1.000
_cell.angle_alpha   90.00
_cell.angle_beta   90.00
_cell.angle_gamma   90.00
#
_symmetry.space_group_name_H-M   'P 1'
#
loop_
_entity.id
_entity.type
_entity.pdbx_description
1 polymer ?
#
loop_
_entity_poly.entity_id
_entity_poly.type
_entity_poly.pdbx_seq_one_letter_code
_entity_poly.pdbx_strand_id
1 'polypeptide(L)'
;LDITPNLIGFQSVMHGIASRLIKNGKSASKIVVDQQSQFNKAQKKLSDFYASNKNVPLVNGPGLPVIDFSGMPEVPISCTAGTDSAGLELVDIYLWVFKRFMDNKELAPELFTLIKSQLHRGHTDEISINAISSRWSKWFEELPGPTDEQKEKGREIMKMDEIRRLKSINNA
;
A
#
# COMPACT_ATOMS: atom_id res chain seq x y z
N LEU A 1 -9.59 -1.21 11.83
CA LEU A 1 -8.86 -0.85 10.61
C LEU A 1 -8.67 -2.12 9.80
N ASP A 2 -9.48 -2.31 8.75
CA ASP A 2 -9.23 -3.38 7.78
C ASP A 2 -8.02 -2.98 6.94
N ILE A 3 -6.85 -3.44 7.34
CA ILE A 3 -5.63 -3.31 6.55
C ILE A 3 -5.70 -4.37 5.46
N THR A 4 -6.18 -3.99 4.29
CA THR A 4 -6.15 -4.89 3.14
C THR A 4 -4.75 -4.86 2.51
N PRO A 5 -4.18 -6.03 2.13
CA PRO A 5 -2.89 -6.09 1.44
C PRO A 5 -2.82 -5.16 0.22
N ASN A 6 -3.94 -4.97 -0.45
CA ASN A 6 -4.07 -4.11 -1.61
C ASN A 6 -3.86 -2.62 -1.29
N LEU A 7 -4.23 -2.15 -0.09
CA LEU A 7 -3.97 -0.76 0.31
C LEU A 7 -2.47 -0.52 0.51
N ILE A 8 -1.76 -1.49 1.08
CA ILE A 8 -0.30 -1.43 1.24
C ILE A 8 0.38 -1.41 -0.13
N GLY A 9 -0.02 -2.31 -1.04
CA GLY A 9 0.48 -2.31 -2.41
C GLY A 9 0.21 -0.99 -3.14
N PHE A 10 -0.97 -0.42 -2.97
CA PHE A 10 -1.33 0.87 -3.53
C PHE A 10 -0.43 2.00 -3.02
N GLN A 11 -0.11 2.03 -1.73
CA GLN A 11 0.82 3.01 -1.14
C GLN A 11 2.20 2.91 -1.79
N SER A 12 2.74 1.71 -1.93
CA SER A 12 4.05 1.48 -2.56
C SER A 12 4.06 1.93 -4.02
N VAL A 13 3.00 1.62 -4.78
CA VAL A 13 2.86 2.07 -6.18
C VAL A 13 2.83 3.60 -6.26
N MET A 14 2.05 4.27 -5.42
CA MET A 14 1.96 5.73 -5.41
C MET A 14 3.29 6.37 -5.04
N HIS A 15 3.99 5.85 -4.05
CA HIS A 15 5.33 6.31 -3.69
C HIS A 15 6.33 6.14 -4.85
N GLY A 16 6.30 4.99 -5.52
CA GLY A 16 7.13 4.73 -6.71
C GLY A 16 6.87 5.72 -7.85
N ILE A 17 5.59 6.05 -8.11
CA ILE A 17 5.21 7.05 -9.11
C ILE A 17 5.73 8.43 -8.70
N ALA A 18 5.48 8.87 -7.47
CA ALA A 18 5.93 10.17 -6.97
C ALA A 18 7.45 10.32 -7.10
N SER A 19 8.21 9.35 -6.60
CA SER A 19 9.68 9.33 -6.66
C SER A 19 10.19 9.40 -8.10
N ARG A 20 9.54 8.67 -9.02
CA ARG A 20 9.94 8.66 -10.43
C ARG A 20 9.64 9.97 -11.15
N LEU A 21 8.52 10.61 -10.85
CA LEU A 21 8.16 11.90 -11.41
C LEU A 21 9.13 12.99 -10.96
N ILE A 22 9.45 13.02 -9.66
CA ILE A 22 10.45 13.95 -9.09
C ILE A 22 11.80 13.73 -9.77
N LYS A 23 12.31 12.49 -9.81
CA LYS A 23 13.61 12.16 -10.38
C LYS A 23 13.75 12.57 -11.85
N ASN A 24 12.67 12.51 -12.61
CA ASN A 24 12.67 12.82 -14.05
C ASN A 24 12.22 14.27 -14.37
N GLY A 25 11.88 15.07 -13.35
CA GLY A 25 11.33 16.42 -13.56
C GLY A 25 10.03 16.41 -14.37
N LYS A 26 9.21 15.37 -14.22
CA LYS A 26 7.96 15.19 -14.95
C LYS A 26 6.76 15.30 -14.03
N SER A 27 5.61 15.62 -14.61
CA SER A 27 4.32 15.57 -13.96
C SER A 27 3.41 14.55 -14.63
N ALA A 28 2.43 14.03 -13.90
CA ALA A 28 1.37 13.22 -14.47
C ALA A 28 0.18 14.12 -14.85
N SER A 29 -0.42 13.86 -15.99
CA SER A 29 -1.66 14.53 -16.43
C SER A 29 -2.91 13.76 -16.02
N LYS A 30 -2.78 12.45 -15.71
CA LYS A 30 -3.86 11.57 -15.33
C LYS A 30 -3.32 10.36 -14.60
N ILE A 31 -4.07 9.88 -13.60
CA ILE A 31 -3.85 8.59 -12.94
C ILE A 31 -5.10 7.76 -13.15
N VAL A 32 -4.95 6.61 -13.78
CA VAL A 32 -6.04 5.67 -14.05
C VAL A 32 -5.75 4.37 -13.32
N VAL A 33 -6.73 3.89 -12.58
CA VAL A 33 -6.66 2.63 -11.82
C VAL A 33 -7.75 1.71 -12.35
N ASP A 34 -7.43 0.43 -12.48
CA ASP A 34 -8.42 -0.57 -12.88
C ASP A 34 -9.52 -0.71 -11.83
N GLN A 35 -10.75 -0.75 -12.32
CA GLN A 35 -11.93 -0.93 -11.50
C GLN A 35 -12.11 -2.40 -11.14
N GLN A 36 -11.64 -2.82 -9.99
CA GLN A 36 -11.84 -4.18 -9.50
C GLN A 36 -13.13 -4.27 -8.66
N SER A 37 -13.91 -5.31 -8.89
CA SER A 37 -15.20 -5.54 -8.20
C SER A 37 -15.08 -5.56 -6.67
N GLN A 38 -13.97 -6.10 -6.16
CA GLN A 38 -13.66 -6.09 -4.73
C GLN A 38 -13.35 -4.68 -4.17
N PHE A 39 -13.07 -3.70 -5.03
CA PHE A 39 -12.80 -2.32 -4.65
C PHE A 39 -13.96 -1.35 -4.88
N ASN A 40 -15.10 -1.80 -5.42
CA ASN A 40 -16.22 -0.92 -5.72
C ASN A 40 -16.69 -0.08 -4.51
N LYS A 41 -16.59 -0.64 -3.30
CA LYS A 41 -16.84 0.09 -2.05
C LYS A 41 -15.61 0.86 -1.53
N ALA A 42 -14.41 0.52 -2.00
CA ALA A 42 -13.15 1.08 -1.53
C ALA A 42 -12.58 2.15 -2.47
N GLN A 43 -13.09 2.33 -3.68
CA GLN A 43 -12.63 3.35 -4.63
C GLN A 43 -12.64 4.75 -4.02
N LYS A 44 -13.72 5.10 -3.33
CA LYS A 44 -13.81 6.37 -2.62
C LYS A 44 -12.74 6.46 -1.53
N LYS A 45 -12.53 5.40 -0.75
CA LYS A 45 -11.49 5.37 0.30
C LYS A 45 -10.08 5.52 -0.26
N LEU A 46 -9.78 4.92 -1.41
CA LEU A 46 -8.50 5.09 -2.09
C LEU A 46 -8.30 6.52 -2.58
N SER A 47 -9.33 7.11 -3.18
CA SER A 47 -9.29 8.52 -3.62
C SER A 47 -9.15 9.48 -2.45
N ASP A 48 -9.90 9.26 -1.37
CA ASP A 48 -9.81 10.06 -0.15
C ASP A 48 -8.43 9.91 0.53
N PHE A 49 -7.90 8.69 0.57
CA PHE A 49 -6.56 8.42 1.08
C PHE A 49 -5.49 9.13 0.24
N TYR A 50 -5.57 9.05 -1.08
CA TYR A 50 -4.67 9.74 -1.98
C TYR A 50 -4.73 11.26 -1.77
N ALA A 51 -5.94 11.84 -1.74
CA ALA A 51 -6.13 13.27 -1.58
C ALA A 51 -5.61 13.80 -0.24
N SER A 52 -5.77 13.01 0.84
CA SER A 52 -5.34 13.42 2.18
C SER A 52 -3.83 13.26 2.43
N ASN A 53 -3.16 12.37 1.72
CA ASN A 53 -1.75 12.05 1.97
C ASN A 53 -0.77 12.66 0.94
N LYS A 54 -1.24 13.22 -0.15
CA LYS A 54 -0.38 13.68 -1.26
C LYS A 54 0.66 14.74 -0.88
N ASN A 55 0.50 15.43 0.24
CA ASN A 55 1.40 16.49 0.72
C ASN A 55 1.96 16.23 2.12
N VAL A 56 1.79 15.02 2.63
CA VAL A 56 2.17 14.69 4.02
C VAL A 56 3.10 13.48 4.01
N PRO A 57 4.27 13.55 4.69
CA PRO A 57 5.09 12.37 4.90
C PRO A 57 4.32 11.38 5.81
N LEU A 58 4.24 10.13 5.38
CA LEU A 58 3.62 9.06 6.15
C LEU A 58 4.68 8.35 6.99
N VAL A 59 4.54 8.44 8.30
CA VAL A 59 5.37 7.70 9.24
C VAL A 59 4.70 6.35 9.52
N ASN A 60 5.28 5.29 9.00
CA ASN A 60 4.72 3.93 9.09
C ASN A 60 5.01 3.22 10.42
N GLY A 61 5.73 3.87 11.31
CA GLY A 61 6.09 3.31 12.61
C GLY A 61 7.60 3.08 12.80
N PRO A 62 8.01 2.60 13.97
CA PRO A 62 9.42 2.46 14.32
C PRO A 62 10.18 1.55 13.36
N GLY A 63 11.32 2.02 12.89
CA GLY A 63 12.20 1.24 12.01
C GLY A 63 11.70 1.00 10.59
N LEU A 64 10.52 1.53 10.23
CA LEU A 64 10.02 1.54 8.87
C LEU A 64 10.42 2.84 8.17
N PRO A 65 10.65 2.79 6.84
CA PRO A 65 10.96 4.00 6.09
C PRO A 65 9.79 4.97 6.13
N VAL A 66 10.11 6.25 6.22
CA VAL A 66 9.13 7.31 6.00
C VAL A 66 8.78 7.31 4.51
N ILE A 67 7.49 7.19 4.21
CA ILE A 67 6.99 7.32 2.84
C ILE A 67 6.64 8.78 2.62
N ASP A 68 7.38 9.44 1.74
CA ASP A 68 7.12 10.82 1.36
C ASP A 68 6.22 10.86 0.13
N PHE A 69 5.01 11.39 0.31
CA PHE A 69 4.04 11.59 -0.76
C PHE A 69 4.01 13.02 -1.29
N SER A 70 4.91 13.89 -0.86
CA SER A 70 4.92 15.30 -1.29
C SER A 70 5.09 15.49 -2.80
N GLY A 71 5.68 14.49 -3.49
CA GLY A 71 5.82 14.47 -4.93
C GLY A 71 4.66 13.82 -5.70
N MET A 72 3.58 13.47 -5.02
CA MET A 72 2.42 12.91 -5.71
C MET A 72 1.79 13.93 -6.66
N PRO A 73 1.33 13.48 -7.85
CA PRO A 73 0.72 14.37 -8.83
C PRO A 73 -0.56 15.03 -8.30
N GLU A 74 -0.76 16.30 -8.65
CA GLU A 74 -1.96 17.07 -8.32
C GLU A 74 -3.18 16.70 -9.20
N VAL A 75 -3.23 15.48 -9.70
CA VAL A 75 -4.32 14.97 -10.53
C VAL A 75 -5.17 13.97 -9.77
N PRO A 76 -6.49 13.95 -9.97
CA PRO A 76 -7.35 12.98 -9.32
C PRO A 76 -7.10 11.56 -9.86
N ILE A 77 -7.35 10.57 -9.00
CA ILE A 77 -7.42 9.17 -9.42
C ILE A 77 -8.78 8.94 -10.08
N SER A 78 -8.76 8.35 -11.28
CA SER A 78 -9.95 7.86 -11.95
C SER A 78 -9.94 6.34 -12.01
N CYS A 79 -11.05 5.71 -11.61
CA CYS A 79 -11.24 4.27 -11.73
C CYS A 79 -12.05 4.00 -12.99
N THR A 80 -11.56 3.10 -13.84
CA THR A 80 -12.25 2.69 -15.07
C THR A 80 -12.07 1.20 -15.30
N ALA A 81 -12.98 0.59 -16.06
CA ALA A 81 -12.84 -0.82 -16.42
C ALA A 81 -11.61 -1.01 -17.32
N GLY A 82 -10.87 -2.11 -17.11
CA GLY A 82 -9.68 -2.44 -17.90
C GLY A 82 -9.95 -2.45 -19.39
N THR A 83 -11.11 -2.98 -19.80
CA THR A 83 -11.59 -3.03 -21.21
C THR A 83 -11.77 -1.67 -21.87
N ASP A 84 -11.89 -0.61 -21.08
CA ASP A 84 -12.13 0.74 -21.60
C ASP A 84 -10.82 1.56 -21.69
N SER A 85 -9.68 0.92 -21.41
CA SER A 85 -8.38 1.60 -21.39
C SER A 85 -7.26 0.70 -21.91
N ALA A 86 -6.79 0.99 -23.12
CA ALA A 86 -5.62 0.31 -23.69
C ALA A 86 -4.36 0.39 -22.79
N GLY A 87 -4.25 1.44 -21.98
CA GLY A 87 -3.18 1.56 -20.97
C GLY A 87 -3.30 0.52 -19.87
N LEU A 88 -4.51 0.25 -19.37
CA LEU A 88 -4.74 -0.78 -18.35
C LEU A 88 -4.56 -2.18 -18.94
N GLU A 89 -5.06 -2.45 -20.14
CA GLU A 89 -4.80 -3.72 -20.83
C GLU A 89 -3.31 -3.99 -20.98
N LEU A 90 -2.53 -2.97 -21.33
CA LEU A 90 -1.08 -3.08 -21.42
C LEU A 90 -0.45 -3.41 -20.05
N VAL A 91 -0.91 -2.77 -18.98
CA VAL A 91 -0.46 -3.08 -17.61
C VAL A 91 -0.77 -4.51 -17.24
N ASP A 92 -1.95 -5.02 -17.57
CA ASP A 92 -2.33 -6.42 -17.30
C ASP A 92 -1.44 -7.41 -18.04
N ILE A 93 -1.10 -7.13 -19.30
CA ILE A 93 -0.13 -7.94 -20.06
C ILE A 93 1.23 -7.94 -19.36
N TYR A 94 1.72 -6.77 -18.91
CA TYR A 94 2.98 -6.68 -18.18
C TYR A 94 2.93 -7.49 -16.88
N LEU A 95 1.87 -7.33 -16.07
CA LEU A 95 1.71 -8.05 -14.82
C LEU A 95 1.64 -9.57 -15.05
N TRP A 96 0.94 -10.01 -16.10
CA TRP A 96 0.87 -11.42 -16.47
C TRP A 96 2.25 -11.99 -16.82
N VAL A 97 3.04 -11.27 -17.64
CA VAL A 97 4.40 -11.69 -18.02
C VAL A 97 5.30 -11.76 -16.80
N PHE A 98 5.29 -10.75 -15.92
CA PHE A 98 6.06 -10.75 -14.69
C PHE A 98 5.66 -11.87 -13.75
N LYS A 99 4.36 -12.08 -13.56
CA LYS A 99 3.87 -13.16 -12.72
C LYS A 99 4.35 -14.53 -13.21
N ARG A 100 4.27 -14.79 -14.51
CA ARG A 100 4.78 -16.05 -15.08
C ARG A 100 6.29 -16.21 -14.86
N PHE A 101 7.06 -15.14 -15.02
CA PHE A 101 8.49 -15.14 -14.76
C PHE A 101 8.79 -15.45 -13.28
N MET A 102 8.13 -14.79 -12.34
CA MET A 102 8.29 -15.00 -10.90
C MET A 102 7.87 -16.42 -10.47
N ASP A 103 6.84 -16.96 -11.10
CA ASP A 103 6.37 -18.33 -10.87
C ASP A 103 7.23 -19.41 -11.58
N ASN A 104 8.35 -19.04 -12.23
CA ASN A 104 9.19 -19.92 -13.04
C ASN A 104 8.41 -20.71 -14.11
N LYS A 105 7.38 -20.10 -14.69
CA LYS A 105 6.59 -20.70 -15.78
C LYS A 105 7.23 -20.36 -17.12
N GLU A 106 7.02 -21.26 -18.08
CA GLU A 106 7.51 -21.08 -19.45
C GLU A 106 7.01 -19.76 -20.05
N LEU A 107 7.94 -19.03 -20.65
CA LEU A 107 7.70 -17.76 -21.37
C LEU A 107 8.35 -17.83 -22.74
N ALA A 108 7.71 -17.25 -23.74
CA ALA A 108 8.31 -17.06 -25.04
C ALA A 108 9.57 -16.19 -24.93
N PRO A 109 10.67 -16.55 -25.63
CA PRO A 109 11.96 -15.85 -25.53
C PRO A 109 11.87 -14.36 -25.76
N GLU A 110 10.98 -13.90 -26.62
CA GLU A 110 10.79 -12.50 -26.99
C GLU A 110 10.32 -11.66 -25.78
N LEU A 111 9.58 -12.27 -24.84
CA LEU A 111 9.08 -11.61 -23.64
C LEU A 111 10.17 -11.32 -22.59
N PHE A 112 11.32 -12.02 -22.66
CA PHE A 112 12.43 -11.72 -21.77
C PHE A 112 13.03 -10.34 -21.96
N THR A 113 12.95 -9.78 -23.15
CA THR A 113 13.39 -8.41 -23.41
C THR A 113 12.58 -7.40 -22.60
N LEU A 114 11.29 -7.66 -22.47
CA LEU A 114 10.37 -6.85 -21.66
C LEU A 114 10.73 -6.91 -20.17
N ILE A 115 10.93 -8.13 -19.64
CA ILE A 115 11.35 -8.33 -18.25
C ILE A 115 12.68 -7.64 -17.98
N LYS A 116 13.69 -7.87 -18.83
CA LYS A 116 15.02 -7.27 -18.69
C LYS A 116 14.96 -5.75 -18.68
N SER A 117 14.15 -5.16 -19.54
CA SER A 117 13.98 -3.69 -19.58
C SER A 117 13.39 -3.15 -18.28
N GLN A 118 12.49 -3.87 -17.65
CA GLN A 118 11.87 -3.46 -16.38
C GLN A 118 12.77 -3.68 -15.17
N LEU A 119 13.53 -4.76 -15.12
CA LEU A 119 14.52 -4.99 -14.06
C LEU A 119 15.55 -3.85 -13.97
N HIS A 120 15.88 -3.22 -15.11
CA HIS A 120 16.80 -2.07 -15.15
C HIS A 120 16.11 -0.71 -14.88
N ARG A 121 14.82 -0.59 -15.13
CA ARG A 121 14.07 0.68 -15.08
C ARG A 121 12.95 0.70 -14.06
N GLY A 122 12.56 -0.46 -13.58
CA GLY A 122 11.50 -0.62 -12.60
C GLY A 122 11.94 -0.19 -11.21
N HIS A 123 10.97 0.11 -10.37
CA HIS A 123 11.10 0.21 -8.93
C HIS A 123 10.44 -1.03 -8.35
N THR A 124 11.17 -1.74 -7.48
CA THR A 124 10.66 -2.96 -6.84
C THR A 124 10.72 -2.76 -5.34
N ASP A 125 9.59 -2.87 -4.69
CA ASP A 125 9.48 -2.93 -3.24
C ASP A 125 9.14 -4.35 -2.83
N GLU A 126 9.84 -4.84 -1.81
CA GLU A 126 9.53 -6.11 -1.17
C GLU A 126 9.02 -5.84 0.25
N ILE A 127 7.82 -6.33 0.55
CA ILE A 127 7.23 -6.23 1.88
C ILE A 127 7.35 -7.58 2.57
N SER A 128 8.27 -7.67 3.53
CA SER A 128 8.44 -8.86 4.36
C SER A 128 7.69 -8.72 5.67
N ILE A 129 6.62 -9.50 5.85
CA ILE A 129 5.85 -9.55 7.09
C ILE A 129 6.74 -9.97 8.27
N ASN A 130 7.65 -10.91 8.05
CA ASN A 130 8.59 -11.36 9.09
C ASN A 130 9.54 -10.24 9.52
N ALA A 131 10.04 -9.43 8.58
CA ALA A 131 10.89 -8.30 8.90
C ALA A 131 10.13 -7.22 9.67
N ILE A 132 8.87 -6.97 9.31
CA ILE A 132 7.99 -6.03 10.03
C ILE A 132 7.76 -6.55 11.45
N SER A 133 7.35 -7.80 11.60
CA SER A 133 7.12 -8.42 12.90
C SER A 133 8.36 -8.37 13.80
N SER A 134 9.52 -8.73 13.27
CA SER A 134 10.80 -8.69 14.00
C SER A 134 11.17 -7.28 14.48
N ARG A 135 10.98 -6.26 13.63
CA ARG A 135 11.23 -4.86 14.01
C ARG A 135 10.29 -4.37 15.09
N TRP A 136 9.01 -4.71 15.00
CA TRP A 136 8.04 -4.35 16.03
C TRP A 136 8.33 -5.05 17.34
N SER A 137 8.66 -6.36 17.32
CA SER A 137 9.05 -7.09 18.54
C SER A 137 10.24 -6.42 19.23
N LYS A 138 11.30 -6.13 18.46
CA LYS A 138 12.47 -5.45 18.99
C LYS A 138 12.13 -4.06 19.57
N TRP A 139 11.31 -3.29 18.88
CA TRP A 139 10.88 -1.98 19.37
C TRP A 139 10.09 -2.09 20.67
N PHE A 140 9.18 -3.06 20.79
CA PHE A 140 8.43 -3.29 22.03
C PHE A 140 9.34 -3.76 23.19
N GLU A 141 10.36 -4.55 22.91
CA GLU A 141 11.35 -4.99 23.91
C GLU A 141 12.21 -3.82 24.42
N GLU A 142 12.48 -2.84 23.57
CA GLU A 142 13.27 -1.65 23.89
C GLU A 142 12.46 -0.52 24.57
N LEU A 143 11.13 -0.66 24.65
CA LEU A 143 10.30 0.33 25.30
C LEU A 143 10.57 0.38 26.80
N PRO A 144 10.66 1.58 27.41
CA PRO A 144 10.69 1.70 28.84
C PRO A 144 9.43 1.10 29.47
N GLY A 145 9.55 0.50 30.62
CA GLY A 145 8.40 -0.05 31.34
C GLY A 145 7.30 1.01 31.53
N PRO A 146 6.02 0.64 31.43
CA PRO A 146 4.93 1.59 31.54
C PRO A 146 4.89 2.22 32.94
N THR A 147 4.64 3.52 32.99
CA THR A 147 4.38 4.24 34.24
C THR A 147 3.08 3.73 34.88
N ASP A 148 2.90 4.00 36.19
CA ASP A 148 1.68 3.55 36.87
C ASP A 148 0.42 4.23 36.32
N GLU A 149 0.53 5.49 35.86
CA GLU A 149 -0.54 6.20 35.15
C GLU A 149 -0.89 5.52 33.82
N GLN A 150 0.12 5.10 33.05
CA GLN A 150 -0.10 4.37 31.79
C GLN A 150 -0.74 3.01 32.03
N LYS A 151 -0.34 2.29 33.09
CA LYS A 151 -0.96 1.02 33.49
C LYS A 151 -2.43 1.19 33.84
N GLU A 152 -2.78 2.26 34.58
CA GLU A 152 -4.18 2.52 34.97
C GLU A 152 -5.03 2.89 33.74
N LYS A 153 -4.56 3.78 32.87
CA LYS A 153 -5.23 4.06 31.59
C LYS A 153 -5.40 2.79 30.73
N GLY A 154 -4.39 1.94 30.70
CA GLY A 154 -4.47 0.65 30.00
C GLY A 154 -5.58 -0.25 30.55
N ARG A 155 -5.73 -0.34 31.89
CA ARG A 155 -6.81 -1.10 32.52
C ARG A 155 -8.19 -0.52 32.21
N GLU A 156 -8.33 0.81 32.17
CA GLU A 156 -9.58 1.48 31.80
C GLU A 156 -9.98 1.15 30.36
N ILE A 157 -9.04 1.22 29.42
CA ILE A 157 -9.28 0.88 28.02
C ILE A 157 -9.71 -0.58 27.88
N MET A 158 -9.02 -1.51 28.55
CA MET A 158 -9.38 -2.93 28.53
C MET A 158 -10.80 -3.17 29.10
N LYS A 159 -11.19 -2.48 30.17
CA LYS A 159 -12.56 -2.54 30.70
C LYS A 159 -13.59 -2.03 29.68
N MET A 160 -13.29 -0.92 29.01
CA MET A 160 -14.17 -0.37 27.97
C MET A 160 -14.33 -1.32 26.78
N ASP A 161 -13.28 -1.95 26.35
CA ASP A 161 -13.33 -2.92 25.25
C ASP A 161 -14.09 -4.19 25.63
N GLU A 162 -13.93 -4.68 26.87
CA GLU A 162 -14.70 -5.82 27.36
C GLU A 162 -16.20 -5.50 27.45
N ILE A 163 -16.57 -4.32 27.93
CA ILE A 163 -17.97 -3.85 27.94
C ILE A 163 -18.52 -3.79 26.49
N ARG A 164 -17.73 -3.31 25.54
CA ARG A 164 -18.11 -3.28 24.13
C ARG A 164 -18.33 -4.68 23.57
N ARG A 165 -17.41 -5.59 23.84
CA ARG A 165 -17.49 -7.01 23.45
C ARG A 165 -18.75 -7.67 23.99
N LEU A 166 -19.02 -7.50 25.28
CA LEU A 166 -20.22 -8.06 25.92
C LEU A 166 -21.52 -7.50 25.32
N LYS A 167 -21.56 -6.20 25.03
CA LYS A 167 -22.72 -5.58 24.37
C LYS A 167 -22.94 -6.13 22.95
N SER A 168 -21.88 -6.39 22.19
CA SER A 168 -22.02 -6.96 20.84
C SER A 168 -22.52 -8.41 20.85
N ILE A 169 -22.16 -9.20 21.86
CA ILE A 169 -22.63 -10.58 22.02
C ILE A 169 -24.11 -10.60 22.41
N ASN A 170 -24.54 -9.70 23.29
CA ASN A 170 -25.93 -9.67 23.76
C ASN A 170 -26.92 -9.07 22.74
N ASN A 171 -26.42 -8.44 21.68
CA ASN A 171 -27.22 -7.87 20.59
C ASN A 171 -27.21 -8.72 19.31
N ALA A 172 -26.57 -9.88 19.31
CA ALA A 172 -26.52 -10.85 18.21
C ALA A 172 -27.44 -12.04 18.49
#